data_0217a2e8ba519dff69352a8b9060f97d
#
_entry.id   0217a2e8ba519dff69352a8b9060f97d
#
_cell.length_a   1.000
_cell.length_b   1.000
_cell.length_c   1.000
_cell.angle_alpha   90.00
_cell.angle_beta   90.00
_cell.angle_gamma   90.00
#
_symmetry.space_group_name_H-M   'P 1'
#
loop_
_entity.id
_entity.type
_entity.pdbx_description
1 polymer ?
#
loop_
_entity_poly.entity_id
_entity_poly.type
_entity_poly.pdbx_seq_one_letter_code
_entity_poly.pdbx_strand_id
1 'polypeptide(L)'
;MKIELFNDHFQNFKTYGIPHAQLIIADPPYNLGKNAYASNPAGYKDGDNKNGESEKAGKTFFDTDEDFRITEFLHFCSKMLVKEPKETGKAPCMIVFCEFEQQFELIEKAKKYGFNKYINLVFRKNYSAQVLKANMRIVGNSEYAVLLYRDK
;
A
#
# COMPACT_ATOMS: atom_id res chain seq x y z
N MET A 1 -1.09 1.23 27.57
CA MET A 1 -1.36 1.08 26.13
C MET A 1 -1.71 -0.38 25.90
N LYS A 2 -2.83 -0.68 25.22
CA LYS A 2 -3.21 -2.05 24.84
C LYS A 2 -2.76 -2.30 23.42
N ILE A 3 -2.10 -3.43 23.17
CA ILE A 3 -1.68 -3.87 21.83
C ILE A 3 -2.28 -5.24 21.59
N GLU A 4 -2.91 -5.42 20.46
CA GLU A 4 -3.46 -6.70 19.99
C GLU A 4 -2.91 -6.99 18.59
N LEU A 5 -2.47 -8.23 18.38
CA LEU A 5 -1.91 -8.69 17.11
C LEU A 5 -2.75 -9.84 16.56
N PHE A 6 -3.12 -9.73 15.31
CA PHE A 6 -3.88 -10.74 14.59
C PHE A 6 -3.11 -11.15 13.34
N ASN A 7 -2.89 -12.45 13.15
CA ASN A 7 -2.27 -13.01 11.96
C ASN A 7 -3.34 -13.72 11.13
N ASP A 8 -4.07 -12.94 10.31
CA ASP A 8 -5.16 -13.44 9.49
C ASP A 8 -5.45 -12.46 8.33
N HIS A 9 -6.24 -12.91 7.37
CA HIS A 9 -6.74 -12.05 6.31
C HIS A 9 -7.73 -10.99 6.85
N PHE A 10 -7.61 -9.76 6.37
CA PHE A 10 -8.47 -8.65 6.82
C PHE A 10 -9.97 -8.92 6.58
N GLN A 11 -10.34 -9.79 5.63
CA GLN A 11 -11.72 -10.18 5.39
C GLN A 11 -12.37 -10.85 6.61
N ASN A 12 -11.56 -11.46 7.48
CA ASN A 12 -12.01 -12.14 8.69
C ASN A 12 -12.17 -11.20 9.90
N PHE A 13 -12.03 -9.89 9.71
CA PHE A 13 -12.02 -8.88 10.80
C PHE A 13 -13.20 -8.97 11.77
N LYS A 14 -14.36 -9.43 11.31
CA LYS A 14 -15.56 -9.55 12.15
C LYS A 14 -15.41 -10.56 13.29
N THR A 15 -14.53 -11.54 13.13
CA THR A 15 -14.32 -12.58 14.14
C THR A 15 -13.57 -12.09 15.37
N TYR A 16 -12.87 -10.96 15.26
CA TYR A 16 -11.97 -10.47 16.29
C TYR A 16 -12.55 -9.37 17.18
N GLY A 17 -13.73 -8.86 16.87
CA GLY A 17 -14.36 -7.80 17.66
C GLY A 17 -13.52 -6.53 17.77
N ILE A 18 -12.71 -6.21 16.74
CA ILE A 18 -11.82 -5.05 16.73
C ILE A 18 -12.64 -3.76 16.84
N PRO A 19 -12.34 -2.87 17.80
CA PRO A 19 -13.04 -1.60 17.94
C PRO A 19 -12.77 -0.68 16.75
N HIS A 20 -13.70 0.24 16.49
CA HIS A 20 -13.51 1.23 15.43
C HIS A 20 -12.28 2.11 15.70
N ALA A 21 -11.50 2.33 14.66
CA ALA A 21 -10.27 3.09 14.71
C ALA A 21 -10.47 4.55 14.30
N GLN A 22 -9.68 5.43 14.87
CA GLN A 22 -9.57 6.82 14.46
C GLN A 22 -8.63 6.96 13.24
N LEU A 23 -7.61 6.11 13.18
CA LEU A 23 -6.60 6.06 12.14
C LEU A 23 -6.38 4.60 11.71
N ILE A 24 -6.31 4.39 10.41
CA ILE A 24 -5.80 3.16 9.81
C ILE A 24 -4.49 3.49 9.11
N ILE A 25 -3.45 2.71 9.35
CA ILE A 25 -2.22 2.71 8.56
C ILE A 25 -2.12 1.33 7.93
N ALA A 26 -2.05 1.28 6.62
CA ALA A 26 -2.05 0.03 5.88
C ALA A 26 -0.96 0.01 4.80
N ASP A 27 -0.31 -1.13 4.69
CA ASP A 27 0.65 -1.44 3.64
C ASP A 27 0.16 -2.72 2.91
N PRO A 28 -0.85 -2.57 2.03
CA PRO A 28 -1.42 -3.69 1.30
C PRO A 28 -0.50 -4.14 0.15
N PRO A 29 -0.72 -5.32 -0.41
CA PRO A 29 -0.04 -5.75 -1.64
C PRO A 29 -0.22 -4.74 -2.79
N TYR A 30 0.87 -4.50 -3.53
CA TYR A 30 0.88 -3.49 -4.59
C TYR A 30 0.44 -4.03 -5.96
N ASN A 31 0.07 -5.31 -6.05
CA ASN A 31 -0.27 -5.99 -7.30
C ASN A 31 0.84 -5.93 -8.35
N LEU A 32 2.09 -5.94 -7.92
CA LEU A 32 3.25 -5.89 -8.81
C LEU A 32 3.54 -7.25 -9.44
N GLY A 33 3.02 -8.33 -8.86
CA GLY A 33 3.25 -9.68 -9.30
C GLY A 33 4.74 -9.97 -9.44
N LYS A 34 5.14 -10.49 -10.60
CA LYS A 34 6.55 -10.83 -10.90
C LYS A 34 7.46 -9.60 -11.01
N ASN A 35 6.92 -8.40 -10.98
CA ASN A 35 7.67 -7.14 -10.98
C ASN A 35 7.99 -6.63 -9.57
N ALA A 36 7.56 -7.34 -8.52
CA ALA A 36 7.71 -6.95 -7.12
C ALA A 36 9.17 -6.74 -6.68
N TYR A 37 10.09 -7.49 -7.25
CA TYR A 37 11.53 -7.27 -7.05
C TYR A 37 12.08 -6.30 -8.09
N ALA A 38 11.76 -5.07 -7.86
CA ALA A 38 12.39 -3.90 -8.42
C ALA A 38 12.84 -4.09 -9.85
N SER A 39 11.97 -3.85 -10.71
CA SER A 39 12.31 -3.78 -12.09
C SER A 39 12.26 -5.12 -12.82
N ASN A 40 11.64 -4.98 -13.89
CA ASN A 40 11.66 -5.85 -15.03
C ASN A 40 12.78 -6.91 -14.94
N PRO A 41 12.44 -8.21 -14.85
CA PRO A 41 13.41 -9.29 -14.88
C PRO A 41 14.44 -9.18 -16.01
N ALA A 42 14.09 -8.56 -17.13
CA ALA A 42 14.99 -8.24 -18.22
C ALA A 42 16.14 -7.29 -17.82
N GLY A 43 15.90 -6.40 -16.87
CA GLY A 43 16.95 -5.54 -16.34
C GLY A 43 17.96 -6.27 -15.44
N TYR A 44 17.55 -7.40 -14.87
CA TYR A 44 18.43 -8.23 -14.04
C TYR A 44 19.20 -9.29 -14.84
N LYS A 45 18.62 -9.83 -15.90
CA LYS A 45 19.27 -10.85 -16.74
C LYS A 45 20.36 -10.29 -17.61
N ASP A 46 20.19 -9.06 -18.11
CA ASP A 46 21.10 -8.40 -19.08
C ASP A 46 21.67 -7.09 -18.55
N GLY A 47 21.44 -6.79 -17.26
CA GLY A 47 21.90 -5.57 -16.63
C GLY A 47 23.35 -5.65 -16.11
N ASP A 48 23.88 -4.51 -15.67
CA ASP A 48 25.25 -4.35 -15.15
C ASP A 48 25.59 -5.24 -13.92
N ASN A 49 24.62 -5.94 -13.36
CA ASN A 49 24.80 -6.85 -12.24
C ASN A 49 24.94 -8.32 -12.69
N LYS A 50 25.89 -8.59 -13.57
CA LYS A 50 26.18 -9.95 -14.01
C LYS A 50 26.53 -10.94 -12.88
N ASN A 51 26.84 -10.44 -11.69
CA ASN A 51 27.24 -11.23 -10.52
C ASN A 51 26.22 -11.27 -9.38
N GLY A 52 25.01 -10.79 -9.57
CA GLY A 52 24.05 -10.64 -8.48
C GLY A 52 22.59 -10.77 -8.86
N GLU A 53 22.27 -11.63 -9.83
CA GLU A 53 20.86 -11.98 -10.04
C GLU A 53 20.33 -12.62 -8.76
N SER A 54 19.41 -11.92 -8.10
CA SER A 54 18.70 -12.51 -6.98
C SER A 54 17.91 -13.72 -7.49
N GLU A 55 17.99 -14.85 -6.79
CA GLU A 55 17.14 -16.03 -7.04
C GLU A 55 15.64 -15.69 -6.98
N LYS A 56 15.33 -14.51 -6.46
CA LYS A 56 13.97 -13.94 -6.35
C LYS A 56 13.55 -13.16 -7.58
N ALA A 57 14.44 -12.89 -8.52
CA ALA A 57 14.08 -12.18 -9.76
C ALA A 57 12.99 -12.95 -10.52
N GLY A 58 11.91 -12.26 -10.85
CA GLY A 58 10.75 -12.86 -11.52
C GLY A 58 9.82 -13.68 -10.64
N LYS A 59 10.00 -13.66 -9.30
CA LYS A 59 9.06 -14.23 -8.34
C LYS A 59 8.19 -13.14 -7.73
N THR A 60 7.00 -13.51 -7.29
CA THR A 60 6.11 -12.63 -6.51
C THR A 60 6.65 -12.45 -5.09
N PHE A 61 6.38 -11.32 -4.48
CA PHE A 61 6.79 -11.06 -3.09
C PHE A 61 5.93 -11.85 -2.11
N PHE A 62 4.62 -11.89 -2.39
CA PHE A 62 3.61 -12.63 -1.63
C PHE A 62 2.68 -13.34 -2.60
N ASP A 63 2.08 -14.44 -2.18
CA ASP A 63 1.10 -15.19 -2.96
C ASP A 63 -0.13 -14.34 -3.34
N THR A 64 -0.41 -13.29 -2.56
CA THR A 64 -1.54 -12.37 -2.73
C THR A 64 -1.21 -11.11 -3.55
N ASP A 65 0.02 -10.97 -4.05
CA ASP A 65 0.46 -9.73 -4.69
C ASP A 65 -0.09 -9.53 -6.12
N GLU A 66 -0.72 -10.54 -6.69
CA GLU A 66 -1.37 -10.48 -8.01
C GLU A 66 -2.88 -10.22 -7.94
N ASP A 67 -3.54 -10.58 -6.83
CA ASP A 67 -5.00 -10.61 -6.72
C ASP A 67 -5.57 -9.72 -5.61
N PHE A 68 -4.80 -8.78 -5.11
CA PHE A 68 -5.28 -7.88 -4.06
C PHE A 68 -6.42 -6.99 -4.57
N ARG A 69 -7.56 -7.06 -3.89
CA ARG A 69 -8.78 -6.33 -4.27
C ARG A 69 -8.93 -5.04 -3.47
N ILE A 70 -8.51 -3.94 -4.03
CA ILE A 70 -8.60 -2.60 -3.42
C ILE A 70 -10.02 -2.28 -2.93
N THR A 71 -11.05 -2.70 -3.67
CA THR A 71 -12.45 -2.43 -3.30
C THR A 71 -12.85 -3.15 -2.01
N GLU A 72 -12.45 -4.41 -1.83
CA GLU A 72 -12.71 -5.16 -0.60
C GLU A 72 -11.96 -4.55 0.59
N PHE A 73 -10.72 -4.17 0.37
CA PHE A 73 -9.91 -3.48 1.37
C PHE A 73 -10.54 -2.14 1.80
N LEU A 74 -10.97 -1.32 0.87
CA LEU A 74 -11.63 -0.04 1.16
C LEU A 74 -12.97 -0.26 1.88
N HIS A 75 -13.71 -1.32 1.53
CA HIS A 75 -14.90 -1.70 2.27
C HIS A 75 -14.55 -2.02 3.73
N PHE A 76 -13.56 -2.86 3.96
CA PHE A 76 -13.05 -3.16 5.30
C PHE A 76 -12.69 -1.87 6.05
N CYS A 77 -11.85 -1.02 5.49
CA CYS A 77 -11.44 0.24 6.12
C CYS A 77 -12.64 1.13 6.45
N SER A 78 -13.62 1.21 5.55
CA SER A 78 -14.82 2.02 5.78
C SER A 78 -15.67 1.52 6.95
N LYS A 79 -15.62 0.21 7.24
CA LYS A 79 -16.29 -0.39 8.40
C LYS A 79 -15.50 -0.23 9.69
N MET A 80 -14.18 -0.25 9.58
CA MET A 80 -13.29 -0.16 10.75
C MET A 80 -13.07 1.28 11.24
N LEU A 81 -13.21 2.28 10.38
CA LEU A 81 -13.08 3.67 10.78
C LEU A 81 -14.34 4.18 11.50
N VAL A 82 -14.13 5.03 12.49
CA VAL A 82 -15.20 5.83 13.12
C VAL A 82 -15.93 6.59 12.02
N LYS A 83 -17.25 6.65 12.08
CA LYS A 83 -18.03 7.26 10.99
C LYS A 83 -17.92 8.78 10.96
N GLU A 84 -17.97 9.40 12.11
CA GLU A 84 -17.93 10.86 12.24
C GLU A 84 -17.03 11.28 13.39
N PRO A 85 -16.25 12.34 13.22
CA PRO A 85 -15.50 12.92 14.32
C PRO A 85 -16.47 13.62 15.27
N LYS A 86 -16.32 13.39 16.57
CA LYS A 86 -17.07 14.11 17.59
C LYS A 86 -16.52 15.51 17.85
N GLU A 87 -15.30 15.77 17.42
CA GLU A 87 -14.56 17.00 17.69
C GLU A 87 -13.81 17.46 16.43
N THR A 88 -13.68 18.78 16.29
CA THR A 88 -12.86 19.39 15.23
C THR A 88 -11.40 18.91 15.33
N GLY A 89 -10.80 18.60 14.20
CA GLY A 89 -9.41 18.12 14.11
C GLY A 89 -9.22 16.64 14.41
N LYS A 90 -10.31 15.90 14.67
CA LYS A 90 -10.28 14.44 14.90
C LYS A 90 -10.96 13.67 13.76
N ALA A 91 -10.88 14.17 12.54
CA ALA A 91 -11.43 13.46 11.40
C ALA A 91 -10.77 12.09 11.24
N PRO A 92 -11.55 11.00 11.16
CA PRO A 92 -10.99 9.69 10.92
C PRO A 92 -10.37 9.64 9.53
N CYS A 93 -9.20 9.03 9.44
CA CYS A 93 -8.46 8.96 8.19
C CYS A 93 -7.74 7.62 8.06
N MET A 94 -7.27 7.35 6.86
CA MET A 94 -6.39 6.23 6.60
C MET A 94 -5.19 6.67 5.77
N ILE A 95 -4.03 6.10 6.08
CA ILE A 95 -2.80 6.21 5.30
C ILE A 95 -2.59 4.84 4.65
N VAL A 96 -2.57 4.82 3.33
CA VAL A 96 -2.43 3.58 2.56
C VAL A 96 -1.17 3.69 1.73
N PHE A 97 -0.18 2.85 2.02
CA PHE A 97 1.00 2.71 1.18
C PHE A 97 0.61 2.03 -0.13
N CYS A 98 1.20 2.46 -1.23
CA CYS A 98 0.85 1.98 -2.56
C CYS A 98 1.93 2.34 -3.58
N GLU A 99 1.96 1.62 -4.68
CA GLU A 99 2.75 2.03 -5.84
C GLU A 99 2.20 3.29 -6.50
N PHE A 100 3.04 3.97 -7.28
CA PHE A 100 2.67 5.23 -7.92
C PHE A 100 1.41 5.11 -8.78
N GLU A 101 1.31 4.07 -9.59
CA GLU A 101 0.14 3.87 -10.46
C GLU A 101 -1.10 3.43 -9.67
N GLN A 102 -0.91 2.65 -8.61
CA GLN A 102 -1.99 2.17 -7.75
C GLN A 102 -2.72 3.32 -7.03
N GLN A 103 -2.07 4.47 -6.81
CA GLN A 103 -2.69 5.64 -6.19
C GLN A 103 -3.95 6.08 -6.91
N PHE A 104 -3.95 6.07 -8.24
CA PHE A 104 -5.08 6.55 -9.03
C PHE A 104 -6.31 5.66 -8.81
N GLU A 105 -6.11 4.35 -8.85
CA GLU A 105 -7.18 3.40 -8.59
C GLU A 105 -7.69 3.50 -7.14
N LEU A 106 -6.77 3.62 -6.18
CA LEU A 106 -7.09 3.76 -4.76
C LEU A 106 -7.97 5.00 -4.51
N ILE A 107 -7.55 6.17 -5.02
CA ILE A 107 -8.28 7.43 -4.88
C ILE A 107 -9.68 7.33 -5.52
N GLU A 108 -9.77 6.81 -6.74
CA GLU A 108 -11.04 6.71 -7.45
C GLU A 108 -12.02 5.78 -6.74
N LYS A 109 -11.55 4.61 -6.30
CA LYS A 109 -12.39 3.65 -5.60
C LYS A 109 -12.77 4.10 -4.19
N ALA A 110 -11.92 4.86 -3.52
CA ALA A 110 -12.17 5.39 -2.18
C ALA A 110 -13.39 6.33 -2.12
N LYS A 111 -13.69 7.04 -3.21
CA LYS A 111 -14.87 7.93 -3.32
C LYS A 111 -16.19 7.20 -3.05
N LYS A 112 -16.31 5.92 -3.45
CA LYS A 112 -17.51 5.10 -3.21
C LYS A 112 -17.79 4.87 -1.73
N TYR A 113 -16.79 5.06 -0.87
CA TYR A 113 -16.86 4.89 0.57
C TYR A 113 -16.87 6.23 1.32
N GLY A 114 -17.03 7.35 0.58
CA GLY A 114 -17.10 8.69 1.13
C GLY A 114 -15.74 9.34 1.41
N PHE A 115 -14.63 8.74 0.99
CA PHE A 115 -13.30 9.32 1.09
C PHE A 115 -13.01 10.19 -0.14
N ASN A 116 -13.55 11.42 -0.10
CA ASN A 116 -13.49 12.35 -1.23
C ASN A 116 -12.26 13.25 -1.21
N LYS A 117 -11.53 13.25 -0.08
CA LYS A 117 -10.34 14.07 0.12
C LYS A 117 -9.11 13.17 0.27
N TYR A 118 -8.01 13.65 -0.27
CA TYR A 118 -6.75 12.93 -0.18
C TYR A 118 -5.55 13.88 -0.14
N ILE A 119 -4.47 13.38 0.45
CA ILE A 119 -3.15 14.03 0.44
C ILE A 119 -2.15 12.98 -0.01
N ASN A 120 -1.37 13.28 -1.05
CA ASN A 120 -0.28 12.43 -1.46
C ASN A 120 0.91 12.57 -0.50
N LEU A 121 1.43 11.45 -0.03
CA LEU A 121 2.58 11.39 0.85
C LEU A 121 3.74 10.73 0.10
N VAL A 122 4.90 11.33 0.18
CA VAL A 122 6.13 10.79 -0.41
C VAL A 122 7.17 10.64 0.69
N PHE A 123 7.57 9.41 0.94
CA PHE A 123 8.61 9.06 1.91
C PHE A 123 9.94 8.91 1.19
N ARG A 124 10.85 9.82 1.42
CA ARG A 124 12.21 9.72 0.88
C ARG A 124 13.07 8.82 1.76
N LYS A 125 13.61 7.76 1.16
CA LYS A 125 14.59 6.91 1.82
C LYS A 125 15.98 7.55 1.75
N ASN A 126 16.81 7.28 2.73
CA ASN A 126 18.20 7.74 2.77
C ASN A 126 19.14 6.88 1.91
N TYR A 127 18.63 5.80 1.30
CA TYR A 127 19.35 4.94 0.38
C TYR A 127 18.44 4.52 -0.77
N SER A 128 19.03 4.13 -1.89
CA SER A 128 18.31 3.60 -3.03
C SER A 128 18.02 2.11 -2.80
N ALA A 129 16.78 1.78 -2.50
CA ALA A 129 16.36 0.42 -2.24
C ALA A 129 15.84 -0.31 -3.49
N GLN A 130 15.56 0.44 -4.55
CA GLN A 130 14.85 -0.08 -5.71
C GLN A 130 15.51 0.36 -7.01
N VAL A 131 15.81 -0.61 -7.87
CA VAL A 131 16.25 -0.34 -9.24
C VAL A 131 15.01 -0.24 -10.12
N LEU A 132 14.73 0.94 -10.66
CA LEU A 132 13.57 1.17 -11.52
C LEU A 132 13.86 0.80 -12.98
N LYS A 133 15.08 1.05 -13.45
CA LYS A 133 15.52 0.72 -14.80
C LYS A 133 17.03 0.47 -14.81
N ALA A 134 17.41 -0.79 -14.71
CA ALA A 134 18.82 -1.17 -14.54
C ALA A 134 19.72 -0.68 -15.70
N ASN A 135 19.32 -0.94 -16.94
CA ASN A 135 20.09 -0.55 -18.13
C ASN A 135 20.22 0.97 -18.32
N MET A 136 19.40 1.78 -17.63
CA MET A 136 19.48 3.24 -17.62
C MET A 136 20.06 3.77 -16.31
N ARG A 137 20.44 2.89 -15.37
CA ARG A 137 20.91 3.22 -14.03
C ARG A 137 19.94 4.10 -13.22
N ILE A 138 18.64 3.93 -13.47
CA ILE A 138 17.61 4.65 -12.73
C ILE A 138 17.25 3.85 -11.48
N VAL A 139 17.38 4.49 -10.32
CA VAL A 139 17.06 3.92 -9.02
C VAL A 139 16.02 4.77 -8.30
N GLY A 140 15.16 4.10 -7.53
CA GLY A 140 14.14 4.74 -6.70
C GLY A 140 14.57 4.82 -5.24
N ASN A 141 14.31 5.97 -4.62
CA ASN A 141 14.52 6.18 -3.19
C ASN A 141 13.27 6.69 -2.47
N SER A 142 12.13 6.56 -3.12
CA SER A 142 10.86 7.06 -2.59
C SER A 142 9.85 5.93 -2.43
N GLU A 143 9.04 6.04 -1.41
CA GLU A 143 7.81 5.28 -1.23
C GLU A 143 6.63 6.22 -1.22
N TYR A 144 5.51 5.75 -1.70
CA TYR A 144 4.29 6.54 -1.81
C TYR A 144 3.22 6.02 -0.85
N ALA A 145 2.44 6.94 -0.34
CA ALA A 145 1.20 6.62 0.33
C ALA A 145 0.16 7.71 0.06
N VAL A 146 -1.09 7.37 0.23
CA VAL A 146 -2.20 8.32 0.15
C VAL A 146 -2.88 8.38 1.50
N LEU A 147 -2.98 9.59 2.06
CA LEU A 147 -3.86 9.85 3.18
C LEU A 147 -5.25 10.14 2.63
N LEU A 148 -6.23 9.35 3.03
CA LEU A 148 -7.62 9.43 2.60
C LEU A 148 -8.51 9.82 3.78
N TYR A 149 -9.41 10.79 3.60
CA TYR A 149 -10.33 11.23 4.64
C TYR A 149 -11.67 11.72 4.07
N ARG A 150 -12.65 11.86 4.96
CA ARG A 150 -13.97 12.36 4.63
C ARG A 150 -14.07 13.87 4.83
N ASP A 151 -15.08 14.48 4.24
CA ASP A 151 -15.29 15.94 4.21
C ASP A 151 -15.76 16.54 5.55
N LYS A 152 -15.36 16.02 6.69
CA LYS A 152 -15.71 16.68 7.97
C LYS A 152 -14.59 16.53 8.98
#